data_07141d4ce221b23b0a30f69a2afd3892
#
_entry.id   07141d4ce221b23b0a30f69a2afd3892
#
_cell.length_a   1.000
_cell.length_b   1.000
_cell.length_c   1.000
_cell.angle_alpha   90.00
_cell.angle_beta   90.00
_cell.angle_gamma   90.00
#
_symmetry.space_group_name_H-M   'P 1'
#
loop_
_entity.id
_entity.type
_entity.pdbx_description
1 polymer ?
#
loop_
_entity_poly.entity_id
_entity_poly.type
_entity_poly.pdbx_seq_one_letter_code
_entity_poly.pdbx_strand_id
1 'polypeptide(L)'
;MPAVTVENLLVLPRVTEPPAQGDRPVVKVTTAPSGFEGEGFPVRRAFAGVHLADLDPFIHMDQMGEVEYAPGEPKGTPWHPHRGFETVTYIIDGVFRHQDSNGGGGLITNGDTQWMTAGGGILHIEAPPEDLVMSGGLFHGFQLWVNLPARLKMTQPRYQDIRAGQVALLTSADGGALLRVIAGELDGHEGPGVTHTPITVVHATVSPGAQVRLPWRADFNALGYVLAGAGYVGAERRPIHTGQLAVFGSGESITVGAEQRMDGPSPALEILLLGGEPIREPVATYGPFVMNTKEELAQAFEDYQKGLLGRIPAQPASGLSADHPGHDVL
;
A
#
# COMPACT_ATOMS: atom_id res chain seq x y z
N MET A 1 -11.25 -10.60 -5.32
CA MET A 1 -11.94 -10.04 -4.12
C MET A 1 -10.95 -10.08 -2.97
N PRO A 2 -10.97 -9.11 -2.04
CA PRO A 2 -10.04 -9.11 -0.92
C PRO A 2 -10.12 -10.40 -0.12
N ALA A 3 -8.96 -10.96 0.26
CA ALA A 3 -8.90 -12.21 1.02
C ALA A 3 -9.44 -12.08 2.46
N VAL A 4 -9.32 -10.88 3.05
CA VAL A 4 -9.86 -10.61 4.39
C VAL A 4 -11.33 -10.23 4.28
N THR A 5 -12.21 -11.20 4.48
CA THR A 5 -13.66 -11.05 4.45
C THR A 5 -14.29 -11.58 5.74
N VAL A 6 -15.54 -11.21 5.99
CA VAL A 6 -16.33 -11.69 7.13
C VAL A 6 -17.72 -12.07 6.62
N GLU A 7 -18.21 -13.25 6.98
CA GLU A 7 -19.52 -13.73 6.54
C GLU A 7 -20.68 -12.87 7.09
N ASN A 8 -20.54 -12.37 8.31
CA ASN A 8 -21.57 -11.54 8.95
C ASN A 8 -20.96 -10.26 9.52
N LEU A 9 -21.08 -9.16 8.80
CA LEU A 9 -20.59 -7.85 9.21
C LEU A 9 -21.22 -7.34 10.51
N LEU A 10 -22.43 -7.77 10.83
CA LEU A 10 -23.17 -7.26 11.99
C LEU A 10 -22.57 -7.72 13.34
N VAL A 11 -21.66 -8.69 13.35
CA VAL A 11 -20.94 -9.13 14.57
C VAL A 11 -19.72 -8.27 14.86
N LEU A 12 -19.28 -7.44 13.93
CA LEU A 12 -18.12 -6.56 14.09
C LEU A 12 -18.48 -5.30 14.90
N PRO A 13 -17.50 -4.68 15.55
CA PRO A 13 -17.64 -3.33 16.09
C PRO A 13 -18.09 -2.35 15.00
N ARG A 14 -19.02 -1.47 15.35
CA ARG A 14 -19.58 -0.50 14.41
C ARG A 14 -18.92 0.86 14.56
N VAL A 15 -18.58 1.46 13.44
CA VAL A 15 -18.12 2.85 13.43
C VAL A 15 -19.33 3.77 13.64
N THR A 16 -19.17 4.75 14.51
CA THR A 16 -20.16 5.80 14.74
C THR A 16 -20.26 6.69 13.52
N GLU A 17 -21.46 6.84 12.99
CA GLU A 17 -21.68 7.75 11.85
C GLU A 17 -21.63 9.21 12.34
N PRO A 18 -20.65 10.03 11.88
CA PRO A 18 -20.57 11.43 12.26
C PRO A 18 -21.68 12.26 11.60
N PRO A 19 -21.99 13.46 12.13
CA PRO A 19 -22.94 14.38 11.50
C PRO A 19 -22.50 14.78 10.08
N ALA A 20 -23.47 15.00 9.20
CA ALA A 20 -23.20 15.40 7.81
C ALA A 20 -22.52 16.80 7.69
N GLN A 21 -22.64 17.62 8.70
CA GLN A 21 -22.09 18.98 8.79
C GLN A 21 -20.61 18.95 9.04
N GLY A 22 -19.77 18.40 8.60
CA GLY A 22 -18.33 18.29 8.82
C GLY A 22 -17.70 17.48 7.72
N ASP A 23 -18.52 17.09 6.75
CA ASP A 23 -18.04 16.27 5.66
C ASP A 23 -17.06 17.04 4.78
N ARG A 24 -15.97 16.40 4.43
CA ARG A 24 -14.90 17.00 3.63
C ARG A 24 -15.35 17.13 2.18
N PRO A 25 -15.24 18.33 1.56
CA PRO A 25 -15.50 18.48 0.15
C PRO A 25 -14.45 17.76 -0.67
N VAL A 26 -14.81 17.24 -1.83
CA VAL A 26 -13.87 16.68 -2.80
C VAL A 26 -13.26 17.80 -3.65
N VAL A 27 -12.01 18.15 -3.40
CA VAL A 27 -11.33 19.24 -4.11
C VAL A 27 -10.78 18.81 -5.46
N LYS A 28 -10.41 17.53 -5.61
CA LYS A 28 -9.85 17.01 -6.85
C LYS A 28 -10.14 15.52 -7.02
N VAL A 29 -10.34 15.09 -8.26
CA VAL A 29 -10.30 13.69 -8.67
C VAL A 29 -9.30 13.57 -9.81
N THR A 30 -8.37 12.62 -9.70
CA THR A 30 -7.38 12.28 -10.75
C THR A 30 -7.53 10.84 -11.18
N THR A 31 -7.09 10.52 -12.39
CA THR A 31 -7.02 9.15 -12.89
C THR A 31 -5.57 8.70 -12.94
N ALA A 32 -5.27 7.58 -12.31
CA ALA A 32 -3.95 6.99 -12.27
C ALA A 32 -3.53 6.50 -13.66
N PRO A 33 -2.42 7.00 -14.23
CA PRO A 33 -1.89 6.45 -15.46
C PRO A 33 -1.37 5.01 -15.22
N SER A 34 -1.56 4.15 -16.21
CA SER A 34 -0.94 2.83 -16.24
C SER A 34 0.53 2.93 -16.64
N GLY A 35 1.35 2.05 -16.09
CA GLY A 35 2.78 1.96 -16.35
C GLY A 35 3.33 0.59 -16.00
N PHE A 36 4.64 0.50 -15.95
CA PHE A 36 5.36 -0.70 -15.55
C PHE A 36 6.43 -0.33 -14.51
N GLU A 37 6.69 -1.24 -13.58
CA GLU A 37 7.78 -1.16 -12.60
C GLU A 37 8.65 -2.42 -12.62
N GLY A 38 9.81 -2.33 -11.96
CA GLY A 38 10.76 -3.42 -11.83
C GLY A 38 11.13 -4.06 -13.17
N GLU A 39 10.99 -5.36 -13.27
CA GLU A 39 11.26 -6.13 -14.49
C GLU A 39 10.09 -6.13 -15.49
N GLY A 40 9.10 -5.26 -15.30
CA GLY A 40 7.99 -5.06 -16.21
C GLY A 40 6.64 -5.53 -15.69
N PHE A 41 6.40 -5.51 -14.38
CA PHE A 41 5.06 -5.76 -13.85
C PHE A 41 4.15 -4.52 -13.95
N PRO A 42 2.86 -4.72 -14.26
CA PRO A 42 1.95 -3.60 -14.51
C PRO A 42 1.54 -2.89 -13.21
N VAL A 43 1.53 -1.56 -13.26
CA VAL A 43 1.10 -0.70 -12.15
C VAL A 43 0.16 0.41 -12.61
N ARG A 44 -0.60 0.98 -11.67
CA ARG A 44 -1.26 2.29 -11.80
C ARG A 44 -0.70 3.25 -10.77
N ARG A 45 -0.18 4.40 -11.23
CA ARG A 45 0.46 5.42 -10.39
C ARG A 45 -0.59 6.33 -9.75
N ALA A 46 -1.07 5.95 -8.58
CA ALA A 46 -2.23 6.56 -7.94
C ALA A 46 -2.08 8.07 -7.68
N PHE A 47 -0.89 8.55 -7.35
CA PHE A 47 -0.63 9.94 -6.98
C PHE A 47 -0.18 10.84 -8.14
N ALA A 48 -0.15 10.32 -9.37
CA ALA A 48 0.24 11.10 -10.52
C ALA A 48 -0.65 12.36 -10.70
N GLY A 49 0.00 13.51 -10.89
CA GLY A 49 -0.68 14.79 -11.10
C GLY A 49 -1.28 15.44 -9.83
N VAL A 50 -0.95 14.93 -8.65
CA VAL A 50 -1.31 15.54 -7.36
C VAL A 50 -0.09 16.23 -6.76
N HIS A 51 -0.29 17.40 -6.14
CA HIS A 51 0.79 18.11 -5.47
C HIS A 51 1.20 17.40 -4.18
N LEU A 52 2.50 17.34 -3.88
CA LEU A 52 3.02 16.70 -2.67
C LEU A 52 2.40 17.29 -1.39
N ALA A 53 2.07 18.58 -1.36
CA ALA A 53 1.42 19.20 -0.20
C ALA A 53 0.02 18.63 0.08
N ASP A 54 -0.69 18.18 -0.94
CA ASP A 54 -2.01 17.54 -0.81
C ASP A 54 -1.88 16.06 -0.41
N LEU A 55 -0.71 15.45 -0.67
CA LEU A 55 -0.40 14.06 -0.35
C LEU A 55 0.27 13.90 1.02
N ASP A 56 1.01 14.93 1.50
CA ASP A 56 1.82 14.88 2.71
C ASP A 56 1.08 14.23 3.90
N PRO A 57 1.57 13.16 4.52
CA PRO A 57 2.96 12.66 4.46
C PRO A 57 3.24 11.57 3.41
N PHE A 58 2.33 11.31 2.49
CA PHE A 58 2.53 10.30 1.45
C PHE A 58 3.34 10.87 0.28
N ILE A 59 4.17 10.03 -0.36
CA ILE A 59 5.07 10.45 -1.44
C ILE A 59 4.67 9.80 -2.77
N HIS A 60 4.41 8.51 -2.73
CA HIS A 60 4.17 7.70 -3.91
C HIS A 60 3.22 6.56 -3.58
N MET A 61 2.39 6.15 -4.53
CA MET A 61 1.60 4.94 -4.43
C MET A 61 1.39 4.33 -5.80
N ASP A 62 1.73 3.04 -5.91
CA ASP A 62 1.42 2.22 -7.06
C ASP A 62 0.44 1.11 -6.68
N GLN A 63 -0.68 1.03 -7.39
CA GLN A 63 -1.52 -0.17 -7.40
C GLN A 63 -0.88 -1.19 -8.32
N MET A 64 -0.59 -2.37 -7.81
CA MET A 64 -0.01 -3.52 -8.49
C MET A 64 -1.15 -4.48 -8.90
N GLY A 65 -1.40 -4.61 -10.19
CA GLY A 65 -2.56 -5.38 -10.69
C GLY A 65 -3.86 -4.54 -10.63
N GLU A 66 -5.02 -5.10 -10.54
CA GLU A 66 -5.41 -6.54 -10.52
C GLU A 66 -5.00 -7.21 -11.84
N VAL A 67 -4.30 -8.34 -11.78
CA VAL A 67 -3.82 -9.06 -12.95
C VAL A 67 -3.86 -10.58 -12.69
N GLU A 68 -4.37 -11.32 -13.67
CA GLU A 68 -4.26 -12.77 -13.72
C GLU A 68 -3.06 -13.13 -14.59
N TYR A 69 -1.98 -13.57 -13.95
CA TYR A 69 -0.75 -13.95 -14.62
C TYR A 69 -0.84 -15.34 -15.21
N ALA A 70 -0.38 -15.51 -16.46
CA ALA A 70 -0.06 -16.84 -16.99
C ALA A 70 1.27 -17.36 -16.41
N PRO A 71 1.51 -18.68 -16.45
CA PRO A 71 2.79 -19.27 -16.07
C PRO A 71 3.99 -18.58 -16.76
N GLY A 72 5.01 -18.21 -15.97
CA GLY A 72 6.20 -17.51 -16.46
C GLY A 72 6.08 -15.99 -16.57
N GLU A 73 4.90 -15.41 -16.40
CA GLU A 73 4.70 -13.95 -16.49
C GLU A 73 5.03 -13.17 -15.23
N PRO A 74 4.81 -13.70 -13.98
CA PRO A 74 5.09 -12.92 -12.77
C PRO A 74 6.53 -12.40 -12.73
N LYS A 75 6.67 -11.11 -12.46
CA LYS A 75 7.93 -10.38 -12.41
C LYS A 75 8.06 -9.69 -11.08
N GLY A 76 9.29 -9.35 -10.71
CA GLY A 76 9.62 -8.63 -9.49
C GLY A 76 10.48 -7.40 -9.74
N THR A 77 11.15 -6.94 -8.71
CA THR A 77 12.19 -5.93 -8.78
C THR A 77 13.56 -6.55 -8.49
N PRO A 78 14.64 -6.11 -9.14
CA PRO A 78 15.98 -6.50 -8.72
C PRO A 78 16.33 -5.90 -7.36
N TRP A 79 17.47 -6.28 -6.77
CA TRP A 79 17.98 -5.60 -5.58
C TRP A 79 18.14 -4.10 -5.81
N HIS A 80 17.51 -3.32 -4.95
CA HIS A 80 17.53 -1.86 -5.03
C HIS A 80 17.58 -1.23 -3.63
N PRO A 81 18.11 0.01 -3.50
CA PRO A 81 18.19 0.71 -2.24
C PRO A 81 16.92 1.52 -1.95
N HIS A 82 16.72 1.86 -0.65
CA HIS A 82 15.84 2.93 -0.21
C HIS A 82 16.45 3.71 0.93
N ARG A 83 16.14 5.00 1.07
CA ARG A 83 16.52 5.86 2.21
C ARG A 83 15.52 6.98 2.41
N GLY A 84 15.23 7.29 3.69
CA GLY A 84 14.55 8.51 4.11
C GLY A 84 13.03 8.43 4.19
N PHE A 85 12.44 7.25 4.04
CA PHE A 85 10.99 7.03 4.06
C PHE A 85 10.65 5.60 4.48
N GLU A 86 9.37 5.26 4.47
CA GLU A 86 8.85 3.93 4.72
C GLU A 86 8.11 3.42 3.48
N THR A 87 8.23 2.12 3.17
CA THR A 87 7.40 1.44 2.17
C THR A 87 6.38 0.56 2.85
N VAL A 88 5.15 0.57 2.35
CA VAL A 88 4.05 -0.27 2.81
C VAL A 88 3.54 -1.08 1.64
N THR A 89 3.76 -2.39 1.68
CA THR A 89 3.27 -3.32 0.68
C THR A 89 2.10 -4.11 1.26
N TYR A 90 0.91 -3.92 0.72
CA TYR A 90 -0.30 -4.65 1.10
C TYR A 90 -0.74 -5.55 -0.04
N ILE A 91 -0.83 -6.84 0.21
CA ILE A 91 -1.31 -7.82 -0.76
C ILE A 91 -2.78 -8.08 -0.52
N ILE A 92 -3.61 -7.68 -1.46
CA ILE A 92 -5.07 -7.89 -1.43
C ILE A 92 -5.38 -9.33 -1.83
N ASP A 93 -4.82 -9.77 -2.95
CA ASP A 93 -4.88 -11.14 -3.45
C ASP A 93 -3.53 -11.56 -4.03
N GLY A 94 -3.08 -12.77 -3.75
CA GLY A 94 -1.83 -13.32 -4.25
C GLY A 94 -0.74 -13.43 -3.18
N VAL A 95 0.49 -13.54 -3.63
CA VAL A 95 1.66 -13.72 -2.76
C VAL A 95 2.89 -13.03 -3.33
N PHE A 96 3.66 -12.41 -2.45
CA PHE A 96 4.91 -11.74 -2.80
C PHE A 96 5.99 -12.10 -1.78
N ARG A 97 7.24 -12.19 -2.22
CA ARG A 97 8.41 -12.43 -1.37
C ARG A 97 9.23 -11.16 -1.31
N HIS A 98 9.70 -10.83 -0.15
CA HIS A 98 10.74 -9.83 0.01
C HIS A 98 11.96 -10.40 0.75
N GLN A 99 13.11 -9.78 0.55
CA GLN A 99 14.35 -10.04 1.27
C GLN A 99 15.17 -8.76 1.34
N ASP A 100 15.91 -8.57 2.43
CA ASP A 100 16.72 -7.37 2.64
C ASP A 100 18.19 -7.67 2.96
N SER A 101 19.01 -6.61 2.95
CA SER A 101 20.44 -6.67 3.22
C SER A 101 20.80 -6.89 4.69
N ASN A 102 19.82 -6.84 5.61
CA ASN A 102 20.03 -7.01 7.05
C ASN A 102 19.68 -8.43 7.52
N GLY A 103 19.29 -9.32 6.59
CA GLY A 103 18.90 -10.70 6.87
C GLY A 103 17.41 -10.85 7.19
N GLY A 104 16.61 -9.81 6.97
CA GLY A 104 15.14 -9.88 6.99
C GLY A 104 14.61 -10.47 5.69
N GLY A 105 13.38 -10.96 5.74
CA GLY A 105 12.71 -11.52 4.58
C GLY A 105 11.50 -12.35 4.95
N GLY A 106 10.61 -12.55 3.99
CA GLY A 106 9.39 -13.33 4.21
C GLY A 106 8.46 -13.35 3.03
N LEU A 107 7.34 -14.05 3.22
CA LEU A 107 6.21 -14.04 2.30
C LEU A 107 5.14 -13.09 2.84
N ILE A 108 4.61 -12.27 1.96
CA ILE A 108 3.44 -11.43 2.17
C ILE A 108 2.33 -12.09 1.37
N THR A 109 1.29 -12.56 2.04
CA THR A 109 0.20 -13.31 1.41
C THR A 109 -1.11 -12.53 1.52
N ASN A 110 -2.16 -13.09 0.98
CA ASN A 110 -3.50 -12.52 0.97
C ASN A 110 -3.90 -11.79 2.27
N GLY A 111 -4.10 -10.49 2.18
CA GLY A 111 -4.48 -9.63 3.29
C GLY A 111 -3.35 -9.21 4.22
N ASP A 112 -2.13 -9.72 4.03
CA ASP A 112 -0.96 -9.32 4.82
C ASP A 112 -0.43 -7.96 4.37
N THR A 113 0.20 -7.25 5.31
CA THR A 113 0.90 -5.99 5.04
C THR A 113 2.33 -6.10 5.53
N GLN A 114 3.28 -5.72 4.70
CA GLN A 114 4.65 -5.48 5.12
C GLN A 114 4.92 -3.99 5.22
N TRP A 115 5.41 -3.57 6.37
CA TRP A 115 5.82 -2.20 6.64
C TRP A 115 7.32 -2.16 6.83
N MET A 116 8.04 -1.57 5.87
CA MET A 116 9.48 -1.40 5.94
C MET A 116 9.85 0.06 6.19
N THR A 117 10.46 0.35 7.32
CA THR A 117 11.15 1.63 7.52
C THR A 117 12.52 1.53 6.89
N ALA A 118 12.75 2.24 5.78
CA ALA A 118 14.08 2.29 5.15
C ALA A 118 15.06 3.17 5.94
N GLY A 119 14.56 4.26 6.55
CA GLY A 119 15.35 5.11 7.43
C GLY A 119 16.69 5.55 6.83
N GLY A 120 17.80 5.26 7.51
CA GLY A 120 19.16 5.59 7.09
C GLY A 120 19.67 4.82 5.87
N GLY A 121 18.94 3.82 5.41
CA GLY A 121 19.22 3.09 4.18
C GLY A 121 19.18 1.58 4.33
N ILE A 122 18.66 0.93 3.31
CA ILE A 122 18.54 -0.53 3.19
C ILE A 122 18.57 -0.93 1.71
N LEU A 123 19.04 -2.14 1.43
CA LEU A 123 18.85 -2.80 0.14
C LEU A 123 17.78 -3.87 0.31
N HIS A 124 16.87 -3.97 -0.66
CA HIS A 124 15.91 -5.06 -0.67
C HIS A 124 15.57 -5.53 -2.09
N ILE A 125 14.93 -6.68 -2.15
CA ILE A 125 14.38 -7.27 -3.36
C ILE A 125 12.96 -7.71 -3.07
N GLU A 126 12.08 -7.48 -4.02
CA GLU A 126 10.70 -7.93 -4.00
C GLU A 126 10.43 -8.77 -5.26
N ALA A 127 9.98 -9.99 -5.07
CA ALA A 127 9.81 -10.92 -6.18
C ALA A 127 8.62 -11.87 -5.95
N PRO A 128 7.97 -12.35 -7.00
CA PRO A 128 7.03 -13.45 -6.89
C PRO A 128 7.75 -14.71 -6.41
N PRO A 129 7.14 -15.53 -5.55
CA PRO A 129 7.70 -16.84 -5.21
C PRO A 129 7.67 -17.78 -6.42
N GLU A 130 8.54 -18.79 -6.42
CA GLU A 130 8.69 -19.73 -7.54
C GLU A 130 7.38 -20.41 -7.95
N ASP A 131 6.56 -20.79 -6.97
CA ASP A 131 5.25 -21.41 -7.22
C ASP A 131 4.33 -20.49 -8.05
N LEU A 132 4.29 -19.19 -7.74
CA LEU A 132 3.50 -18.23 -8.53
C LEU A 132 4.09 -18.04 -9.94
N VAL A 133 5.41 -18.04 -10.07
CA VAL A 133 6.06 -17.97 -11.40
C VAL A 133 5.71 -19.19 -12.23
N MET A 134 5.72 -20.39 -11.63
CA MET A 134 5.44 -21.66 -12.33
C MET A 134 3.96 -21.85 -12.69
N SER A 135 3.05 -21.46 -11.79
CA SER A 135 1.61 -21.69 -11.99
C SER A 135 0.84 -20.50 -12.60
N GLY A 136 1.40 -19.29 -12.50
CA GLY A 136 0.61 -18.07 -12.67
C GLY A 136 -0.40 -17.90 -11.54
N GLY A 137 -1.35 -17.00 -11.71
CA GLY A 137 -2.44 -16.77 -10.78
C GLY A 137 -2.73 -15.29 -10.55
N LEU A 138 -3.75 -15.02 -9.73
CA LEU A 138 -4.18 -13.67 -9.41
C LEU A 138 -3.18 -12.94 -8.54
N PHE A 139 -2.90 -11.69 -8.91
CA PHE A 139 -2.09 -10.78 -8.11
C PHE A 139 -2.72 -9.39 -8.07
N HIS A 140 -2.93 -8.89 -6.86
CA HIS A 140 -3.45 -7.56 -6.61
C HIS A 140 -2.93 -7.03 -5.28
N GLY A 141 -2.40 -5.82 -5.29
CA GLY A 141 -1.90 -5.15 -4.10
C GLY A 141 -1.62 -3.68 -4.35
N PHE A 142 -1.01 -3.04 -3.39
CA PHE A 142 -0.43 -1.72 -3.58
C PHE A 142 0.88 -1.59 -2.81
N GLN A 143 1.73 -0.69 -3.29
CA GLN A 143 2.89 -0.20 -2.55
C GLN A 143 2.75 1.30 -2.31
N LEU A 144 2.80 1.70 -1.04
CA LEU A 144 2.68 3.08 -0.58
C LEU A 144 4.01 3.54 0.04
N TRP A 145 4.47 4.73 -0.31
CA TRP A 145 5.62 5.38 0.32
C TRP A 145 5.15 6.46 1.29
N VAL A 146 5.57 6.32 2.55
CA VAL A 146 5.26 7.25 3.63
C VAL A 146 6.53 8.00 4.00
N ASN A 147 6.50 9.32 3.93
CA ASN A 147 7.64 10.16 4.27
C ASN A 147 7.98 10.11 5.76
N LEU A 148 9.24 10.28 6.06
CA LEU A 148 9.73 10.51 7.41
C LEU A 148 10.09 11.98 7.59
N PRO A 149 9.81 12.59 8.76
CA PRO A 149 10.32 13.93 9.07
C PRO A 149 11.85 13.90 9.12
N ALA A 150 12.49 15.04 8.85
CA ALA A 150 13.95 15.16 8.75
C ALA A 150 14.70 14.51 9.92
N ARG A 151 14.19 14.69 11.14
CA ARG A 151 14.77 14.12 12.38
C ARG A 151 14.76 12.59 12.43
N LEU A 152 13.94 11.93 11.61
CA LEU A 152 13.79 10.46 11.57
C LEU A 152 14.28 9.82 10.27
N LYS A 153 14.69 10.62 9.26
CA LYS A 153 15.15 10.07 7.98
C LYS A 153 16.35 9.15 8.08
N MET A 154 17.16 9.31 9.11
CA MET A 154 18.35 8.49 9.34
C MET A 154 18.16 7.46 10.47
N THR A 155 16.90 7.15 10.84
CA THR A 155 16.59 6.10 11.83
C THR A 155 17.04 4.73 11.34
N GLN A 156 17.21 3.78 12.27
CA GLN A 156 17.56 2.41 11.90
C GLN A 156 16.45 1.74 11.08
N PRO A 157 16.79 1.00 10.02
CA PRO A 157 15.84 0.20 9.27
C PRO A 157 15.13 -0.81 10.16
N ARG A 158 13.83 -1.01 9.92
CA ARG A 158 13.04 -2.03 10.61
C ARG A 158 11.91 -2.56 9.73
N TYR A 159 11.40 -3.74 10.07
CA TYR A 159 10.22 -4.34 9.46
C TYR A 159 9.10 -4.59 10.46
N GLN A 160 7.88 -4.56 9.97
CA GLN A 160 6.69 -5.06 10.63
C GLN A 160 5.94 -5.93 9.64
N ASP A 161 5.81 -7.22 9.94
CA ASP A 161 4.95 -8.14 9.19
C ASP A 161 3.59 -8.16 9.88
N ILE A 162 2.62 -7.49 9.30
CA ILE A 162 1.25 -7.42 9.80
C ILE A 162 0.46 -8.49 9.08
N ARG A 163 0.07 -9.53 9.80
CA ARG A 163 -0.73 -10.62 9.24
C ARG A 163 -2.20 -10.21 9.10
N ALA A 164 -2.87 -10.74 8.10
CA ALA A 164 -4.28 -10.49 7.81
C ALA A 164 -5.18 -10.62 9.06
N GLY A 165 -4.91 -11.62 9.91
CA GLY A 165 -5.66 -11.85 11.15
C GLY A 165 -5.40 -10.85 12.28
N GLN A 166 -4.44 -9.94 12.14
CA GLN A 166 -4.14 -8.88 13.12
C GLN A 166 -4.85 -7.56 12.80
N VAL A 167 -5.33 -7.40 11.55
CA VAL A 167 -5.99 -6.18 11.09
C VAL A 167 -7.29 -5.98 11.87
N ALA A 168 -7.52 -4.77 12.35
CA ALA A 168 -8.76 -4.43 13.04
C ALA A 168 -9.91 -4.34 12.02
N LEU A 169 -10.96 -5.15 12.24
CA LEU A 169 -12.13 -5.22 11.37
C LEU A 169 -13.31 -4.50 12.02
N LEU A 170 -13.88 -3.55 11.30
CA LEU A 170 -15.04 -2.77 11.70
C LEU A 170 -16.10 -2.84 10.62
N THR A 171 -17.33 -2.43 10.95
CA THR A 171 -18.40 -2.25 9.98
C THR A 171 -19.02 -0.86 10.09
N SER A 172 -19.65 -0.40 9.01
CA SER A 172 -20.49 0.80 9.04
C SER A 172 -21.69 0.63 9.98
N ALA A 173 -22.30 1.73 10.40
CA ALA A 173 -23.43 1.71 11.33
C ALA A 173 -24.60 0.82 10.87
N ASP A 174 -24.82 0.75 9.57
CA ASP A 174 -25.86 -0.08 8.92
C ASP A 174 -25.38 -1.47 8.49
N GLY A 175 -24.09 -1.78 8.60
CA GLY A 175 -23.49 -3.03 8.13
C GLY A 175 -23.25 -3.09 6.61
N GLY A 176 -23.35 -1.97 5.90
CA GLY A 176 -23.16 -1.89 4.46
C GLY A 176 -21.69 -1.81 4.01
N ALA A 177 -20.74 -1.69 4.94
CA ALA A 177 -19.33 -1.64 4.61
C ALA A 177 -18.48 -2.44 5.59
N LEU A 178 -17.45 -3.13 5.08
CA LEU A 178 -16.36 -3.72 5.86
C LEU A 178 -15.15 -2.80 5.82
N LEU A 179 -14.62 -2.43 6.99
CA LEU A 179 -13.50 -1.53 7.14
C LEU A 179 -12.33 -2.30 7.79
N ARG A 180 -11.19 -2.33 7.12
CA ARG A 180 -9.94 -2.96 7.59
C ARG A 180 -8.97 -1.85 7.97
N VAL A 181 -8.77 -1.62 9.27
CA VAL A 181 -7.83 -0.61 9.78
C VAL A 181 -6.45 -1.26 9.85
N ILE A 182 -5.60 -0.93 8.88
CA ILE A 182 -4.25 -1.50 8.74
C ILE A 182 -3.27 -0.77 9.65
N ALA A 183 -3.38 0.56 9.73
CA ALA A 183 -2.54 1.39 10.60
C ALA A 183 -3.29 2.65 11.04
N GLY A 184 -2.85 3.25 12.14
CA GLY A 184 -3.50 4.39 12.76
C GLY A 184 -4.79 4.02 13.46
N GLU A 185 -5.71 4.95 13.56
CA GLU A 185 -6.94 4.81 14.34
C GLU A 185 -8.16 5.22 13.50
N LEU A 186 -9.28 4.53 13.67
CA LEU A 186 -10.58 4.90 13.16
C LEU A 186 -11.64 4.68 14.26
N ASP A 187 -12.30 5.75 14.69
CA ASP A 187 -13.35 5.73 15.72
C ASP A 187 -12.98 4.97 17.00
N GLY A 188 -11.76 5.24 17.53
CA GLY A 188 -11.23 4.60 18.75
C GLY A 188 -10.69 3.19 18.55
N HIS A 189 -10.62 2.68 17.32
CA HIS A 189 -10.09 1.36 17.01
C HIS A 189 -8.76 1.48 16.29
N GLU A 190 -7.70 0.94 16.90
CA GLU A 190 -6.34 1.01 16.39
C GLU A 190 -6.04 -0.14 15.43
N GLY A 191 -5.40 0.17 14.30
CA GLY A 191 -4.77 -0.79 13.42
C GLY A 191 -3.41 -1.24 13.95
N PRO A 192 -2.92 -2.43 13.56
CA PRO A 192 -1.69 -3.03 14.08
C PRO A 192 -0.41 -2.32 13.62
N GLY A 193 -0.45 -1.54 12.54
CA GLY A 193 0.72 -0.86 11.99
C GLY A 193 1.24 0.26 12.87
N VAL A 194 2.49 0.14 13.34
CA VAL A 194 3.18 1.18 14.12
C VAL A 194 3.90 2.13 13.18
N THR A 195 3.53 3.41 13.19
CA THR A 195 4.01 4.43 12.26
C THR A 195 4.88 5.46 12.94
N HIS A 196 5.89 5.97 12.23
CA HIS A 196 6.70 7.10 12.70
C HIS A 196 6.00 8.45 12.49
N THR A 197 5.18 8.53 11.44
CA THR A 197 4.35 9.70 11.14
C THR A 197 2.91 9.32 11.47
N PRO A 198 2.13 10.16 12.18
CA PRO A 198 0.73 9.87 12.45
C PRO A 198 -0.06 9.76 11.14
N ILE A 199 -0.56 8.57 10.85
CA ILE A 199 -1.37 8.28 9.66
C ILE A 199 -2.50 7.31 9.99
N THR A 200 -3.49 7.24 9.10
CA THR A 200 -4.55 6.23 9.10
C THR A 200 -4.60 5.58 7.72
N VAL A 201 -4.58 4.26 7.68
CA VAL A 201 -4.70 3.45 6.46
C VAL A 201 -5.86 2.49 6.63
N VAL A 202 -6.90 2.69 5.84
CA VAL A 202 -8.13 1.86 5.88
C VAL A 202 -8.45 1.34 4.48
N HIS A 203 -8.61 0.03 4.35
CA HIS A 203 -9.19 -0.57 3.16
C HIS A 203 -10.67 -0.85 3.41
N ALA A 204 -11.55 -0.20 2.66
CA ALA A 204 -12.99 -0.35 2.78
C ALA A 204 -13.58 -1.11 1.59
N THR A 205 -14.43 -2.11 1.89
CA THR A 205 -15.34 -2.77 0.94
C THR A 205 -16.74 -2.22 1.21
N VAL A 206 -17.30 -1.48 0.25
CA VAL A 206 -18.64 -0.89 0.37
C VAL A 206 -19.59 -1.68 -0.54
N SER A 207 -20.63 -2.27 0.06
CA SER A 207 -21.64 -3.07 -0.65
C SER A 207 -22.42 -2.22 -1.66
N PRO A 208 -22.93 -2.82 -2.77
CA PRO A 208 -23.71 -2.10 -3.76
C PRO A 208 -24.87 -1.31 -3.14
N GLY A 209 -24.95 -0.03 -3.47
CA GLY A 209 -25.96 0.90 -2.96
C GLY A 209 -25.76 1.40 -1.52
N ALA A 210 -24.79 0.85 -0.79
CA ALA A 210 -24.46 1.32 0.55
C ALA A 210 -23.65 2.62 0.52
N GLN A 211 -23.76 3.36 1.62
CA GLN A 211 -22.99 4.56 1.88
C GLN A 211 -22.43 4.49 3.30
N VAL A 212 -21.19 4.90 3.48
CA VAL A 212 -20.57 5.05 4.79
C VAL A 212 -20.04 6.46 4.95
N ARG A 213 -20.28 7.07 6.13
CA ARG A 213 -19.60 8.29 6.55
C ARG A 213 -18.72 7.95 7.73
N LEU A 214 -17.42 8.26 7.60
CA LEU A 214 -16.40 7.92 8.57
C LEU A 214 -15.90 9.17 9.27
N PRO A 215 -15.73 9.14 10.59
CA PRO A 215 -15.01 10.21 11.30
C PRO A 215 -13.57 10.28 10.77
N TRP A 216 -13.07 11.49 10.61
CA TRP A 216 -11.73 11.71 10.10
C TRP A 216 -11.06 12.88 10.80
N ARG A 217 -9.83 12.71 11.23
CA ARG A 217 -9.10 13.75 11.96
C ARG A 217 -8.98 15.02 11.12
N ALA A 218 -9.38 16.17 11.69
CA ALA A 218 -9.42 17.46 11.01
C ALA A 218 -8.03 17.97 10.60
N ASP A 219 -6.98 17.58 11.37
CA ASP A 219 -5.58 17.93 11.14
C ASP A 219 -4.85 17.04 10.12
N PHE A 220 -5.50 15.97 9.63
CA PHE A 220 -4.95 15.09 8.61
C PHE A 220 -5.34 15.55 7.20
N ASN A 221 -4.44 15.37 6.24
CA ASN A 221 -4.83 15.24 4.84
C ASN A 221 -5.70 13.99 4.67
N ALA A 222 -6.54 13.97 3.64
CA ALA A 222 -7.42 12.84 3.38
C ALA A 222 -7.48 12.53 1.88
N LEU A 223 -7.29 11.25 1.55
CA LEU A 223 -7.29 10.73 0.19
C LEU A 223 -8.16 9.47 0.12
N GLY A 224 -8.79 9.23 -1.03
CA GLY A 224 -9.52 8.00 -1.30
C GLY A 224 -9.18 7.48 -2.68
N TYR A 225 -8.56 6.29 -2.76
CA TYR A 225 -8.18 5.66 -4.02
C TYR A 225 -9.01 4.41 -4.29
N VAL A 226 -9.69 4.36 -5.44
CA VAL A 226 -10.52 3.22 -5.82
C VAL A 226 -9.65 2.12 -6.42
N LEU A 227 -9.54 1.03 -5.69
CA LEU A 227 -8.83 -0.19 -6.10
C LEU A 227 -9.65 -0.98 -7.13
N ALA A 228 -10.96 -1.10 -6.91
CA ALA A 228 -11.89 -1.79 -7.82
C ALA A 228 -13.34 -1.29 -7.62
N GLY A 229 -14.14 -1.38 -8.69
CA GLY A 229 -15.56 -1.00 -8.66
C GLY A 229 -15.79 0.47 -8.99
N ALA A 230 -17.01 0.95 -8.67
CA ALA A 230 -17.47 2.30 -8.92
C ALA A 230 -18.37 2.80 -7.80
N GLY A 231 -18.37 4.11 -7.60
CA GLY A 231 -19.16 4.74 -6.56
C GLY A 231 -19.10 6.25 -6.60
N TYR A 232 -19.21 6.86 -5.45
CA TYR A 232 -19.10 8.30 -5.28
C TYR A 232 -18.44 8.65 -3.95
N VAL A 233 -17.90 9.86 -3.87
CA VAL A 233 -17.25 10.40 -2.68
C VAL A 233 -17.75 11.81 -2.37
N GLY A 234 -17.69 12.19 -1.09
CA GLY A 234 -18.14 13.47 -0.58
C GLY A 234 -19.68 13.60 -0.49
N ALA A 235 -20.15 14.61 0.24
CA ALA A 235 -21.57 14.92 0.37
C ALA A 235 -22.22 15.29 -0.97
N GLU A 236 -21.44 15.87 -1.88
CA GLU A 236 -21.82 16.18 -3.25
C GLU A 236 -21.93 14.96 -4.18
N ARG A 237 -21.63 13.77 -3.68
CA ARG A 237 -21.69 12.48 -4.41
C ARG A 237 -20.92 12.52 -5.74
N ARG A 238 -19.68 12.99 -5.68
CA ARG A 238 -18.83 13.06 -6.86
C ARG A 238 -18.48 11.67 -7.36
N PRO A 239 -18.79 11.31 -8.61
CA PRO A 239 -18.52 9.98 -9.13
C PRO A 239 -17.02 9.64 -9.11
N ILE A 240 -16.73 8.37 -8.79
CA ILE A 240 -15.37 7.83 -8.75
C ILE A 240 -15.40 6.34 -9.14
N HIS A 241 -14.34 5.87 -9.82
CA HIS A 241 -14.24 4.47 -10.27
C HIS A 241 -12.80 3.96 -10.20
N THR A 242 -12.61 2.69 -10.47
CA THR A 242 -11.30 2.00 -10.46
C THR A 242 -10.18 2.85 -11.06
N GLY A 243 -9.07 2.98 -10.32
CA GLY A 243 -7.89 3.75 -10.73
C GLY A 243 -8.02 5.25 -10.55
N GLN A 244 -9.07 5.74 -9.87
CA GLN A 244 -9.21 7.15 -9.53
C GLN A 244 -8.89 7.45 -8.07
N LEU A 245 -8.26 8.59 -7.86
CA LEU A 245 -7.95 9.16 -6.55
C LEU A 245 -8.78 10.42 -6.31
N ALA A 246 -9.49 10.46 -5.19
CA ALA A 246 -10.09 11.66 -4.63
C ALA A 246 -9.14 12.31 -3.62
N VAL A 247 -8.96 13.62 -3.72
CA VAL A 247 -8.32 14.47 -2.72
C VAL A 247 -9.41 15.23 -2.01
N PHE A 248 -9.49 15.10 -0.69
CA PHE A 248 -10.48 15.78 0.12
C PHE A 248 -9.93 17.08 0.72
N GLY A 249 -10.78 18.07 0.86
CA GLY A 249 -10.50 19.31 1.57
C GLY A 249 -10.56 19.14 3.09
N SER A 250 -10.68 20.26 3.80
CA SER A 250 -10.80 20.28 5.27
C SER A 250 -12.19 19.83 5.73
N GLY A 251 -12.23 19.16 6.88
CA GLY A 251 -13.46 18.67 7.51
C GLY A 251 -13.13 17.60 8.56
N GLU A 252 -14.16 17.03 9.15
CA GLU A 252 -14.07 16.06 10.26
C GLU A 252 -14.62 14.68 9.88
N SER A 253 -15.13 14.54 8.65
CA SER A 253 -15.62 13.25 8.14
C SER A 253 -15.40 13.13 6.63
N ILE A 254 -15.42 11.89 6.14
CA ILE A 254 -15.42 11.55 4.72
C ILE A 254 -16.60 10.64 4.41
N THR A 255 -17.29 10.92 3.30
CA THR A 255 -18.38 10.10 2.80
C THR A 255 -17.94 9.32 1.57
N VAL A 256 -18.24 8.02 1.56
CA VAL A 256 -18.02 7.11 0.43
C VAL A 256 -19.28 6.29 0.22
N GLY A 257 -19.70 6.13 -1.03
CA GLY A 257 -20.81 5.26 -1.37
C GLY A 257 -20.55 4.47 -2.63
N ALA A 258 -21.11 3.27 -2.69
CA ALA A 258 -21.00 2.37 -3.83
C ALA A 258 -22.19 2.57 -4.78
N GLU A 259 -21.97 2.37 -6.08
CA GLU A 259 -23.08 2.30 -7.02
C GLU A 259 -23.98 1.11 -6.74
N GLN A 260 -25.28 1.22 -7.13
CA GLN A 260 -26.26 0.15 -6.94
C GLN A 260 -25.96 -1.08 -7.81
N ARG A 261 -25.31 -0.87 -8.94
CA ARG A 261 -24.87 -1.94 -9.87
C ARG A 261 -23.40 -1.74 -10.18
N MET A 262 -22.65 -2.83 -10.11
CA MET A 262 -21.25 -2.87 -10.51
C MET A 262 -21.15 -3.47 -11.90
N ASP A 263 -20.68 -2.69 -12.87
CA ASP A 263 -20.48 -3.12 -14.26
C ASP A 263 -19.08 -3.74 -14.50
N GLY A 264 -18.45 -4.26 -13.44
CA GLY A 264 -17.09 -4.79 -13.46
C GLY A 264 -16.95 -6.13 -12.74
N PRO A 265 -15.73 -6.68 -12.67
CA PRO A 265 -15.46 -7.94 -11.99
C PRO A 265 -15.62 -7.87 -10.46
N SER A 266 -15.51 -6.70 -9.88
CA SER A 266 -15.72 -6.51 -8.44
C SER A 266 -17.20 -6.40 -8.11
N PRO A 267 -17.71 -7.20 -7.13
CA PRO A 267 -19.09 -7.13 -6.68
C PRO A 267 -19.38 -5.94 -5.74
N ALA A 268 -18.35 -5.17 -5.35
CA ALA A 268 -18.41 -4.08 -4.40
C ALA A 268 -17.45 -2.96 -4.79
N LEU A 269 -17.57 -1.81 -4.16
CA LEU A 269 -16.55 -0.76 -4.23
C LEU A 269 -15.44 -1.09 -3.24
N GLU A 270 -14.23 -1.31 -3.75
CA GLU A 270 -13.00 -1.43 -2.96
C GLU A 270 -12.24 -0.11 -2.99
N ILE A 271 -12.12 0.54 -1.84
CA ILE A 271 -11.47 1.84 -1.74
C ILE A 271 -10.45 1.87 -0.61
N LEU A 272 -9.28 2.40 -0.90
CA LEU A 272 -8.23 2.68 0.10
C LEU A 272 -8.39 4.12 0.57
N LEU A 273 -8.60 4.31 1.86
CA LEU A 273 -8.68 5.61 2.52
C LEU A 273 -7.37 5.87 3.27
N LEU A 274 -6.74 6.99 2.97
CA LEU A 274 -5.47 7.40 3.53
C LEU A 274 -5.61 8.74 4.23
N GLY A 275 -5.16 8.81 5.46
CA GLY A 275 -5.05 10.04 6.23
C GLY A 275 -3.67 10.19 6.83
N GLY A 276 -3.20 11.42 6.98
CA GLY A 276 -1.92 11.66 7.63
C GLY A 276 -1.75 13.10 8.07
N GLU A 277 -1.05 13.26 9.19
CA GLU A 277 -0.62 14.57 9.67
C GLU A 277 0.48 15.09 8.74
N PRO A 278 0.28 16.22 8.05
CA PRO A 278 1.27 16.77 7.15
C PRO A 278 2.58 17.13 7.88
N ILE A 279 3.69 16.64 7.38
CA ILE A 279 5.03 16.92 7.93
C ILE A 279 5.44 18.38 7.67
N ARG A 280 5.03 18.94 6.52
CA ARG A 280 5.30 20.33 6.09
C ARG A 280 6.78 20.67 6.01
N GLU A 281 7.62 19.70 5.75
CA GLU A 281 9.05 19.90 5.49
C GLU A 281 9.33 19.86 3.98
N PRO A 282 10.45 20.44 3.51
CA PRO A 282 10.88 20.30 2.13
C PRO A 282 11.06 18.82 1.76
N VAL A 283 10.68 18.45 0.55
CA VAL A 283 10.84 17.10 0.02
C VAL A 283 11.68 17.15 -1.25
N ALA A 284 12.80 16.44 -1.23
CA ALA A 284 13.65 16.19 -2.37
C ALA A 284 13.60 14.69 -2.71
N THR A 285 13.17 14.37 -3.94
CA THR A 285 13.07 12.99 -4.39
C THR A 285 13.86 12.78 -5.67
N TYR A 286 14.60 11.69 -5.74
CA TYR A 286 15.19 11.22 -6.99
C TYR A 286 15.44 9.71 -6.92
N GLY A 287 14.82 8.96 -7.84
CA GLY A 287 14.87 7.49 -7.84
C GLY A 287 14.39 6.91 -6.51
N PRO A 288 15.19 6.04 -5.86
CA PRO A 288 14.81 5.30 -4.67
C PRO A 288 15.03 6.07 -3.34
N PHE A 289 15.31 7.37 -3.39
CA PHE A 289 15.64 8.17 -2.21
C PHE A 289 14.68 9.34 -2.02
N VAL A 290 14.27 9.57 -0.77
CA VAL A 290 13.40 10.68 -0.35
C VAL A 290 14.06 11.41 0.82
N MET A 291 14.63 12.58 0.54
CA MET A 291 15.36 13.41 1.51
C MET A 291 14.71 14.80 1.62
N ASN A 292 15.33 15.72 2.35
CA ASN A 292 14.83 17.09 2.46
C ASN A 292 15.54 18.05 1.50
N THR A 293 16.79 17.75 1.09
CA THR A 293 17.58 18.60 0.20
C THR A 293 18.22 17.80 -0.95
N LYS A 294 18.69 18.53 -1.96
CA LYS A 294 19.43 17.92 -3.09
C LYS A 294 20.79 17.41 -2.66
N GLU A 295 21.41 18.07 -1.71
CA GLU A 295 22.70 17.69 -1.13
C GLU A 295 22.59 16.38 -0.39
N GLU A 296 21.51 16.18 0.38
CA GLU A 296 21.23 14.91 1.05
C GLU A 296 20.93 13.77 0.05
N LEU A 297 20.27 14.07 -1.08
CA LEU A 297 20.11 13.09 -2.16
C LEU A 297 21.46 12.70 -2.77
N ALA A 298 22.32 13.66 -3.08
CA ALA A 298 23.66 13.38 -3.58
C ALA A 298 24.45 12.50 -2.62
N GLN A 299 24.40 12.81 -1.31
CA GLN A 299 25.02 11.99 -0.29
C GLN A 299 24.44 10.57 -0.24
N ALA A 300 23.12 10.40 -0.42
CA ALA A 300 22.49 9.09 -0.44
C ALA A 300 23.01 8.23 -1.61
N PHE A 301 23.20 8.81 -2.80
CA PHE A 301 23.81 8.11 -3.94
C PHE A 301 25.27 7.76 -3.70
N GLU A 302 26.06 8.68 -3.14
CA GLU A 302 27.46 8.38 -2.79
C GLU A 302 27.57 7.24 -1.77
N ASP A 303 26.72 7.26 -0.75
CA ASP A 303 26.71 6.22 0.29
C ASP A 303 26.31 4.86 -0.30
N TYR A 304 25.34 4.84 -1.21
CA TYR A 304 24.97 3.64 -1.95
C TYR A 304 26.14 3.09 -2.78
N GLN A 305 26.82 3.95 -3.56
CA GLN A 305 27.98 3.56 -4.37
C GLN A 305 29.14 3.03 -3.52
N LYS A 306 29.30 3.54 -2.30
CA LYS A 306 30.30 3.09 -1.33
C LYS A 306 29.87 1.81 -0.57
N GLY A 307 28.66 1.28 -0.83
CA GLY A 307 28.12 0.08 -0.17
C GLY A 307 27.74 0.28 1.30
N LEU A 308 27.43 1.54 1.70
CA LEU A 308 27.08 1.88 3.09
C LEU A 308 25.61 1.60 3.44
N LEU A 309 24.75 1.30 2.47
CA LEU A 309 23.33 0.97 2.65
C LEU A 309 23.07 -0.52 2.88
N GLY A 310 24.12 -1.31 3.03
CA GLY A 310 24.04 -2.76 3.24
C GLY A 310 24.75 -3.56 2.16
N ARG A 311 24.73 -4.86 2.31
CA ARG A 311 25.32 -5.79 1.34
C ARG A 311 24.28 -6.83 0.96
N ILE A 312 24.18 -7.11 -0.34
CA ILE A 312 23.35 -8.19 -0.85
C ILE A 312 23.87 -9.51 -0.28
N PRO A 313 23.02 -10.30 0.43
CA PRO A 313 23.42 -11.61 0.95
C PRO A 313 23.93 -12.51 -0.18
N ALA A 314 25.02 -13.27 0.08
CA ALA A 314 25.45 -14.30 -0.85
C ALA A 314 24.29 -15.30 -1.02
N GLN A 315 23.86 -15.56 -2.25
CA GLN A 315 22.92 -16.64 -2.50
C GLN A 315 23.56 -17.95 -2.01
N PRO A 316 22.87 -18.80 -1.23
CA PRO A 316 23.35 -20.12 -0.95
C PRO A 316 23.59 -20.78 -2.31
N ALA A 317 24.78 -21.32 -2.53
CA ALA A 317 25.09 -22.09 -3.74
C ALA A 317 23.97 -23.12 -3.89
N SER A 318 23.17 -23.02 -4.95
CA SER A 318 22.20 -24.04 -5.29
C SER A 318 22.98 -25.35 -5.41
N GLY A 319 22.73 -26.25 -4.46
CA GLY A 319 23.42 -27.55 -4.45
C GLY A 319 23.09 -28.27 -5.74
N LEU A 320 24.04 -28.25 -6.67
CA LEU A 320 24.17 -29.28 -7.66
C LEU A 320 24.49 -30.55 -6.88
N SER A 321 23.47 -31.36 -6.60
CA SER A 321 23.70 -32.75 -6.22
C SER A 321 24.35 -33.44 -7.42
N ALA A 322 25.67 -33.52 -7.37
CA ALA A 322 26.45 -34.44 -8.18
C ALA A 322 26.20 -35.86 -7.64
N ASP A 323 25.14 -36.51 -8.12
CA ASP A 323 24.99 -37.96 -8.05
C ASP A 323 24.29 -38.42 -9.32
N HIS A 324 25.07 -38.54 -10.37
CA HIS A 324 24.81 -39.48 -11.44
C HIS A 324 25.80 -40.64 -11.30
N PRO A 325 25.37 -41.84 -10.90
CA PRO A 325 26.23 -43.02 -11.00
C PRO A 325 26.45 -43.32 -12.48
N GLY A 326 27.74 -43.42 -12.86
CA GLY A 326 28.13 -43.84 -14.17
C GLY A 326 27.52 -45.20 -14.54
N HIS A 327 26.94 -45.26 -15.70
CA HIS A 327 26.73 -46.51 -16.41
C HIS A 327 27.89 -46.69 -17.40
N ASP A 328 28.86 -47.52 -17.00
CA ASP A 328 29.75 -48.22 -17.93
C ASP A 328 28.89 -49.13 -18.81
N VAL A 329 28.96 -48.92 -20.11
CA VAL A 329 28.57 -49.93 -21.10
C VAL A 329 29.73 -50.05 -22.07
N LEU A 330 30.22 -51.28 -22.13
CA LEU A 330 31.16 -51.87 -23.07
C LEU A 330 30.84 -51.54 -24.55
#